data_4e2710a34f5709a3ee9759607b791db2
#
_entry.id   4e2710a34f5709a3ee9759607b791db2
#
_cell.length_a   1.000
_cell.length_b   1.000
_cell.length_c   1.000
_cell.angle_alpha   90.00
_cell.angle_beta   90.00
_cell.angle_gamma   90.00
#
_symmetry.space_group_name_H-M   'P 1'
#
loop_
_entity.id
_entity.type
_entity.pdbx_description
1 polymer ?
#
loop_
_entity_poly.entity_id
_entity_poly.type
_entity_poly.pdbx_seq_one_letter_code
_entity_poly.pdbx_strand_id
1 'polypeptide(L)'
;TFDLAIGNVPFGDFGVIDKRYDAKKWLIHDYFFGKTMDKVRSGGIIAFITSTGTMDKRDCTFRDYLASRGELLGAVRLPDTAFKTAAGTSVNSDIIFLKKREKVLLTSNMLSASVEEKLSDLRVPEVEKMWSIASFSYYTRSYINEYYAINNEMLCGDAKKVSGRFGNE
;
A
#
# COMPACT_ATOMS: atom_id res chain seq x y z
N THR A 1 5.25 -17.28 -13.90
CA THR A 1 4.28 -16.85 -12.87
C THR A 1 4.53 -17.60 -11.57
N PHE A 2 4.30 -16.91 -10.45
CA PHE A 2 4.55 -17.43 -9.11
C PHE A 2 3.23 -17.49 -8.34
N ASP A 3 3.10 -18.43 -7.40
CA ASP A 3 1.94 -18.57 -6.53
C ASP A 3 1.99 -17.60 -5.36
N LEU A 4 3.21 -17.30 -4.89
CA LEU A 4 3.48 -16.52 -3.71
C LEU A 4 4.74 -15.67 -3.91
N ALA A 5 4.69 -14.43 -3.47
CA ALA A 5 5.83 -13.56 -3.33
C ALA A 5 5.88 -13.03 -1.90
N ILE A 6 6.97 -13.29 -1.20
CA ILE A 6 7.23 -12.80 0.16
C ILE A 6 8.55 -12.04 0.15
N GLY A 7 8.61 -10.89 0.81
CA GLY A 7 9.84 -10.14 0.90
C GLY A 7 9.75 -8.88 1.75
N ASN A 8 10.92 -8.34 2.06
CA ASN A 8 11.10 -7.01 2.58
C ASN A 8 11.57 -6.15 1.42
N VAL A 9 10.71 -5.26 0.92
CA VAL A 9 11.05 -4.40 -0.22
C VAL A 9 11.96 -3.26 0.22
N PRO A 10 12.87 -2.80 -0.65
CA PRO A 10 13.69 -1.63 -0.34
C PRO A 10 12.84 -0.39 -0.08
N PHE A 11 13.25 0.43 0.88
CA PHE A 11 12.64 1.72 1.19
C PHE A 11 13.48 2.85 0.61
N GLY A 12 12.84 3.88 0.09
CA GLY A 12 13.55 5.05 -0.40
C GLY A 12 12.70 5.94 -1.29
N ASP A 13 13.14 7.19 -1.39
CA ASP A 13 12.49 8.25 -2.18
C ASP A 13 13.09 8.35 -3.59
N PHE A 14 13.45 7.23 -4.17
CA PHE A 14 13.99 7.14 -5.53
C PHE A 14 13.22 6.11 -6.35
N GLY A 15 13.23 6.31 -7.67
CA GLY A 15 12.64 5.38 -8.64
C GLY A 15 13.67 4.38 -9.17
N VAL A 16 13.18 3.36 -9.86
CA VAL A 16 13.98 2.36 -10.56
C VAL A 16 13.84 2.58 -12.06
N ILE A 17 14.94 2.49 -12.79
CA ILE A 17 14.91 2.57 -14.26
C ILE A 17 14.47 1.21 -14.81
N ASP A 18 13.22 1.16 -15.28
CA ASP A 18 12.65 0.00 -15.96
C ASP A 18 11.66 0.51 -17.03
N LYS A 19 12.00 0.37 -18.30
CA LYS A 19 11.24 0.90 -19.44
C LYS A 19 9.74 0.59 -19.40
N ARG A 20 9.35 -0.52 -18.77
CA ARG A 20 7.94 -0.92 -18.64
C ARG A 20 7.18 -0.07 -17.63
N TYR A 21 7.87 0.46 -16.62
CA TYR A 21 7.28 1.17 -15.49
C TYR A 21 7.71 2.64 -15.38
N ASP A 22 8.69 3.09 -16.16
CA ASP A 22 9.24 4.46 -16.08
C ASP A 22 8.17 5.55 -16.19
N ALA A 23 7.16 5.36 -17.05
CA ALA A 23 6.04 6.29 -17.19
C ALA A 23 5.20 6.43 -15.92
N LYS A 24 5.27 5.49 -14.98
CA LYS A 24 4.52 5.49 -13.72
C LYS A 24 5.18 6.35 -12.64
N LYS A 25 6.48 6.63 -12.77
CA LYS A 25 7.26 7.40 -11.78
C LYS A 25 7.12 6.89 -10.34
N TRP A 26 7.02 5.58 -10.18
CA TRP A 26 6.87 4.96 -8.87
C TRP A 26 8.15 5.04 -8.06
N LEU A 27 8.01 5.21 -6.74
CA LEU A 27 9.10 5.00 -5.80
C LEU A 27 9.49 3.51 -5.76
N ILE A 28 10.69 3.21 -5.28
CA ILE A 28 11.23 1.86 -5.31
C ILE A 28 10.30 0.82 -4.67
N HIS A 29 9.70 1.12 -3.53
CA HIS A 29 8.77 0.19 -2.87
C HIS A 29 7.49 -0.02 -3.69
N ASP A 30 6.93 1.03 -4.29
CA ASP A 30 5.76 0.95 -5.17
C ASP A 30 6.08 0.11 -6.43
N TYR A 31 7.26 0.31 -7.02
CA TYR A 31 7.74 -0.47 -8.16
C TYR A 31 7.79 -1.97 -7.84
N PHE A 32 8.29 -2.35 -6.66
CA PHE A 32 8.34 -3.77 -6.28
C PHE A 32 6.95 -4.40 -6.22
N PHE A 33 5.97 -3.72 -5.62
CA PHE A 33 4.58 -4.18 -5.63
C PHE A 33 4.01 -4.30 -7.04
N GLY A 34 4.16 -3.25 -7.86
CA GLY A 34 3.61 -3.21 -9.22
C GLY A 34 4.22 -4.30 -10.10
N LYS A 35 5.54 -4.47 -10.05
CA LYS A 35 6.25 -5.52 -10.82
C LYS A 35 5.89 -6.92 -10.34
N THR A 36 5.76 -7.13 -9.04
CA THR A 36 5.37 -8.42 -8.47
C THR A 36 3.93 -8.76 -8.82
N MET A 37 3.03 -7.77 -8.81
CA MET A 37 1.65 -7.95 -9.24
C MET A 37 1.57 -8.50 -10.68
N ASP A 38 2.49 -8.10 -11.55
CA ASP A 38 2.57 -8.64 -12.93
C ASP A 38 3.13 -10.06 -12.99
N LYS A 39 3.94 -10.47 -12.01
CA LYS A 39 4.64 -11.77 -11.99
C LYS A 39 3.89 -12.88 -11.24
N VAL A 40 3.08 -12.52 -10.25
CA VAL A 40 2.24 -13.46 -9.52
C VAL A 40 1.05 -13.87 -10.40
N ARG A 41 0.61 -15.15 -10.34
CA ARG A 41 -0.58 -15.60 -11.06
C ARG A 41 -1.88 -15.04 -10.44
N SER A 42 -2.98 -15.11 -11.15
CA SER A 42 -4.30 -14.83 -10.59
C SER A 42 -4.58 -15.74 -9.39
N GLY A 43 -5.13 -15.18 -8.32
CA GLY A 43 -5.34 -15.84 -7.03
C GLY A 43 -4.06 -16.02 -6.19
N GLY A 44 -2.88 -15.69 -6.73
CA GLY A 44 -1.63 -15.76 -5.98
C GLY A 44 -1.48 -14.62 -4.97
N ILE A 45 -0.59 -14.81 -4.01
CA ILE A 45 -0.45 -13.96 -2.82
C ILE A 45 0.85 -13.15 -2.89
N ILE A 46 0.78 -11.90 -2.46
CA ILE A 46 1.93 -11.04 -2.19
C ILE A 46 1.91 -10.67 -0.72
N ALA A 47 3.01 -10.90 -0.02
CA ALA A 47 3.19 -10.55 1.39
C ALA A 47 4.49 -9.76 1.54
N PHE A 48 4.41 -8.44 1.58
CA PHE A 48 5.58 -7.57 1.63
C PHE A 48 5.62 -6.73 2.90
N ILE A 49 6.83 -6.60 3.45
CA ILE A 49 7.17 -5.55 4.39
C ILE A 49 7.58 -4.33 3.57
N THR A 50 7.01 -3.18 3.88
CA THR A 50 7.23 -1.92 3.16
C THR A 50 7.22 -0.73 4.11
N SER A 51 7.62 0.44 3.64
CA SER A 51 7.48 1.69 4.40
C SER A 51 6.00 2.07 4.57
N THR A 52 5.68 2.80 5.62
CA THR A 52 4.34 3.35 5.84
C THR A 52 3.86 4.23 4.69
N GLY A 53 4.80 4.81 3.93
CA GLY A 53 4.48 5.61 2.74
C GLY A 53 3.66 4.86 1.69
N THR A 54 3.69 3.53 1.61
CA THR A 54 2.82 2.77 0.71
C THR A 54 1.35 2.95 1.07
N MET A 55 1.01 2.90 2.35
CA MET A 55 -0.37 3.05 2.84
C MET A 55 -0.77 4.51 3.08
N ASP A 56 0.12 5.33 3.65
CA ASP A 56 -0.20 6.64 4.20
C ASP A 56 -0.01 7.82 3.24
N LYS A 57 0.58 7.64 2.06
CA LYS A 57 0.69 8.73 1.09
C LYS A 57 -0.66 9.41 0.85
N ARG A 58 -0.67 10.75 0.85
CA ARG A 58 -1.84 11.53 0.42
C ARG A 58 -2.28 11.16 -0.99
N ASP A 59 -1.32 11.02 -1.92
CA ASP A 59 -1.59 10.55 -3.28
C ASP A 59 -1.99 9.08 -3.27
N CYS A 60 -3.22 8.79 -3.67
CA CYS A 60 -3.79 7.44 -3.74
C CYS A 60 -3.53 6.72 -5.06
N THR A 61 -2.92 7.37 -6.06
CA THR A 61 -2.79 6.83 -7.44
C THR A 61 -2.19 5.43 -7.47
N PHE A 62 -1.15 5.18 -6.66
CA PHE A 62 -0.54 3.86 -6.61
C PHE A 62 -1.42 2.83 -5.89
N ARG A 63 -2.08 3.21 -4.79
CA ARG A 63 -3.01 2.31 -4.09
C ARG A 63 -4.22 1.96 -4.95
N ASP A 64 -4.74 2.90 -5.73
CA ASP A 64 -5.79 2.64 -6.72
C ASP A 64 -5.33 1.64 -7.79
N TYR A 65 -4.09 1.79 -8.26
CA TYR A 65 -3.49 0.80 -9.17
C TYR A 65 -3.43 -0.58 -8.54
N LEU A 66 -3.03 -0.70 -7.28
CA LEU A 66 -3.00 -1.97 -6.56
C LEU A 66 -4.41 -2.52 -6.33
N ALA A 67 -5.35 -1.69 -5.85
CA ALA A 67 -6.74 -2.09 -5.58
C ALA A 67 -7.45 -2.60 -6.84
N SER A 68 -7.15 -2.01 -7.99
CA SER A 68 -7.70 -2.48 -9.26
C SER A 68 -7.25 -3.90 -9.63
N ARG A 69 -6.08 -4.34 -9.17
CA ARG A 69 -5.44 -5.62 -9.53
C ARG A 69 -5.34 -6.62 -8.39
N GLY A 70 -5.44 -6.17 -7.18
CA GLY A 70 -5.30 -6.97 -5.96
C GLY A 70 -6.38 -6.66 -4.93
N GLU A 71 -6.83 -7.69 -4.25
CA GLU A 71 -7.65 -7.63 -3.06
C GLU A 71 -6.74 -7.48 -1.83
N LEU A 72 -6.99 -6.51 -0.98
CA LEU A 72 -6.29 -6.42 0.30
C LEU A 72 -6.83 -7.49 1.25
N LEU A 73 -6.00 -8.46 1.59
CA LEU A 73 -6.34 -9.48 2.59
C LEU A 73 -6.13 -8.97 4.01
N GLY A 74 -5.22 -8.02 4.18
CA GLY A 74 -4.92 -7.38 5.44
C GLY A 74 -3.61 -6.60 5.39
N ALA A 75 -3.44 -5.70 6.35
CA ALA A 75 -2.20 -5.00 6.59
C ALA A 75 -1.96 -4.86 8.09
N VAL A 76 -0.69 -4.96 8.51
CA VAL A 76 -0.29 -4.82 9.90
C VAL A 76 0.79 -3.76 9.99
N ARG A 77 0.58 -2.73 10.79
CA ARG A 77 1.59 -1.73 11.10
C ARG A 77 2.47 -2.20 12.24
N LEU A 78 3.75 -2.31 11.96
CA LEU A 78 4.76 -2.67 12.94
C LEU A 78 5.19 -1.45 13.77
N PRO A 79 5.56 -1.65 15.04
CA PRO A 79 6.15 -0.58 15.84
C PRO A 79 7.50 -0.15 15.25
N ASP A 80 7.92 1.08 15.48
CA ASP A 80 9.20 1.64 15.04
C ASP A 80 10.43 0.83 15.53
N THR A 81 10.24 0.10 16.63
CA THR A 81 11.27 -0.76 17.22
C THR A 81 11.42 -2.13 16.58
N ALA A 82 10.51 -2.51 15.65
CA ALA A 82 10.48 -3.86 15.08
C ALA A 82 11.83 -4.29 14.46
N PHE A 83 12.56 -3.36 13.88
CA PHE A 83 13.86 -3.63 13.24
C PHE A 83 15.06 -3.13 14.06
N LYS A 84 14.83 -2.57 15.25
CA LYS A 84 15.90 -1.97 16.07
C LYS A 84 16.99 -2.98 16.43
N THR A 85 16.60 -4.17 16.84
CA THR A 85 17.55 -5.22 17.22
C THR A 85 18.23 -5.87 16.02
N ALA A 86 17.47 -6.10 14.93
CA ALA A 86 17.98 -6.84 13.77
C ALA A 86 18.77 -5.95 12.79
N ALA A 87 18.38 -4.68 12.64
CA ALA A 87 18.98 -3.77 11.66
C ALA A 87 19.51 -2.45 12.26
N GLY A 88 19.42 -2.27 13.57
CA GLY A 88 19.90 -1.07 14.26
C GLY A 88 19.15 0.22 13.90
N THR A 89 17.98 0.10 13.27
CA THR A 89 17.18 1.24 12.80
C THR A 89 15.80 1.26 13.42
N SER A 90 15.28 2.44 13.70
CA SER A 90 13.91 2.66 14.09
C SER A 90 13.17 3.22 12.88
N VAL A 91 12.22 2.46 12.33
CA VAL A 91 11.44 2.83 11.16
C VAL A 91 10.06 2.19 11.23
N ASN A 92 9.05 2.99 11.01
CA ASN A 92 7.69 2.51 10.89
C ASN A 92 7.51 1.76 9.57
N SER A 93 6.95 0.58 9.64
CA SER A 93 6.78 -0.30 8.49
C SER A 93 5.43 -0.99 8.54
N ASP A 94 4.94 -1.34 7.37
CA ASP A 94 3.71 -2.11 7.20
C ASP A 94 4.02 -3.47 6.60
N ILE A 95 3.32 -4.50 7.06
CA ILE A 95 3.22 -5.77 6.35
C ILE A 95 1.90 -5.73 5.58
N ILE A 96 1.94 -5.89 4.27
CA ILE A 96 0.76 -5.82 3.41
C ILE A 96 0.57 -7.17 2.72
N PHE A 97 -0.64 -7.72 2.83
CA PHE A 97 -1.05 -8.96 2.19
C PHE A 97 -2.07 -8.66 1.09
N LEU A 98 -1.71 -9.02 -0.14
CA LEU A 98 -2.55 -8.85 -1.33
C LEU A 98 -2.78 -10.19 -2.01
N LYS A 99 -3.99 -10.41 -2.52
CA LYS A 99 -4.32 -11.51 -3.43
C LYS A 99 -4.57 -10.94 -4.81
N LYS A 100 -3.85 -11.43 -5.82
CA LYS A 100 -4.05 -10.96 -7.19
C LYS A 100 -5.42 -11.35 -7.71
N ARG A 101 -6.15 -10.37 -8.24
CA ARG A 101 -7.47 -10.58 -8.87
C ARG A 101 -7.33 -11.32 -10.20
N GLU A 102 -8.38 -12.02 -10.59
CA GLU A 102 -8.47 -12.63 -11.91
C GLU A 102 -8.66 -11.58 -13.01
N LYS A 103 -9.41 -10.53 -12.70
CA LYS A 103 -9.71 -9.41 -13.61
C LYS A 103 -9.27 -8.10 -12.99
N VAL A 104 -8.83 -7.17 -13.82
CA VAL A 104 -8.59 -5.79 -13.39
C VAL A 104 -9.92 -5.11 -13.17
N LEU A 105 -10.12 -4.56 -11.98
CA LEU A 105 -11.30 -3.77 -11.62
C LEU A 105 -11.05 -2.29 -11.86
N LEU A 106 -12.12 -1.52 -11.96
CA LEU A 106 -12.08 -0.07 -12.12
C LEU A 106 -12.17 0.60 -10.74
N THR A 107 -11.29 1.53 -10.47
CA THR A 107 -11.39 2.43 -9.32
C THR A 107 -12.15 3.69 -9.69
N SER A 108 -12.68 4.42 -8.71
CA SER A 108 -13.44 5.65 -8.95
C SER A 108 -12.65 6.69 -9.76
N ASN A 109 -11.33 6.73 -9.56
CA ASN A 109 -10.44 7.66 -10.29
C ASN A 109 -10.20 7.28 -11.76
N MET A 110 -10.61 6.07 -12.17
CA MET A 110 -10.47 5.59 -13.54
C MET A 110 -11.75 5.79 -14.37
N LEU A 111 -12.84 6.21 -13.72
CA LEU A 111 -14.15 6.36 -14.35
C LEU A 111 -14.49 7.83 -14.53
N SER A 112 -14.93 8.21 -15.72
CA SER A 112 -15.68 9.45 -15.91
C SER A 112 -17.13 9.24 -15.46
N ALA A 113 -17.77 10.26 -14.90
CA ALA A 113 -19.12 10.20 -14.36
C ALA A 113 -20.21 9.62 -15.32
N SER A 114 -19.97 9.67 -16.62
CA SER A 114 -20.89 9.15 -17.64
C SER A 114 -20.82 7.63 -17.87
N VAL A 115 -19.84 6.94 -17.31
CA VAL A 115 -19.60 5.50 -17.50
C VAL A 115 -19.97 4.71 -16.23
N GLU A 116 -20.33 5.40 -15.17
CA GLU A 116 -20.51 4.84 -13.83
C GLU A 116 -21.58 3.75 -13.72
N GLU A 117 -22.69 3.91 -14.40
CA GLU A 117 -23.86 3.02 -14.22
C GLU A 117 -23.75 1.67 -14.96
N LYS A 118 -22.98 1.64 -16.05
CA LYS A 118 -22.90 0.46 -16.95
C LYS A 118 -21.83 -0.57 -16.58
N LEU A 119 -20.96 -0.27 -15.59
CA LEU A 119 -19.79 -1.10 -15.27
C LEU A 119 -19.71 -1.47 -13.77
N SER A 120 -20.87 -1.59 -13.10
CA SER A 120 -20.91 -1.91 -11.64
C SER A 120 -20.11 -3.17 -11.28
N ASP A 121 -20.20 -4.21 -12.09
CA ASP A 121 -19.55 -5.51 -11.84
C ASP A 121 -18.03 -5.50 -12.03
N LEU A 122 -17.50 -4.42 -12.60
CA LEU A 122 -16.05 -4.23 -12.82
C LEU A 122 -15.44 -3.23 -11.83
N ARG A 123 -16.18 -2.77 -10.83
CA ARG A 123 -15.69 -1.83 -9.83
C ARG A 123 -15.04 -2.51 -8.65
N VAL A 124 -14.07 -1.85 -8.07
CA VAL A 124 -13.58 -2.21 -6.73
C VAL A 124 -14.73 -1.98 -5.74
N PRO A 125 -15.10 -2.99 -4.94
CA PRO A 125 -16.15 -2.84 -3.92
C PRO A 125 -15.89 -1.66 -2.98
N GLU A 126 -16.94 -0.94 -2.57
CA GLU A 126 -16.81 0.24 -1.69
C GLU A 126 -16.04 -0.08 -0.39
N VAL A 127 -16.33 -1.25 0.21
CA VAL A 127 -15.64 -1.71 1.42
C VAL A 127 -14.14 -1.88 1.21
N GLU A 128 -13.70 -2.19 0.00
CA GLU A 128 -12.29 -2.35 -0.34
C GLU A 128 -11.62 -1.03 -0.78
N LYS A 129 -12.39 0.01 -1.08
CA LYS A 129 -11.81 1.32 -1.43
C LYS A 129 -11.15 2.01 -0.25
N MET A 130 -11.53 1.68 0.95
CA MET A 130 -11.07 2.36 2.17
C MET A 130 -9.55 2.27 2.34
N TRP A 131 -8.93 1.16 1.96
CA TRP A 131 -7.48 1.07 2.06
C TRP A 131 -6.73 1.86 0.97
N SER A 132 -7.40 2.34 -0.07
CA SER A 132 -6.79 3.25 -1.04
C SER A 132 -6.74 4.70 -0.55
N ILE A 133 -7.48 5.04 0.50
CA ILE A 133 -7.64 6.39 1.03
C ILE A 133 -6.75 6.58 2.27
N ALA A 134 -6.06 7.71 2.33
CA ALA A 134 -5.37 8.16 3.53
C ALA A 134 -5.87 9.56 3.89
N SER A 135 -6.30 9.73 5.13
CA SER A 135 -6.84 10.97 5.67
C SER A 135 -5.87 11.64 6.64
N PHE A 136 -5.91 12.97 6.72
CA PHE A 136 -5.05 13.70 7.62
C PHE A 136 -5.53 13.57 9.07
N SER A 137 -4.69 12.98 9.90
CA SER A 137 -4.92 12.89 11.34
C SER A 137 -4.35 14.14 12.05
N TYR A 138 -5.21 14.90 12.69
CA TYR A 138 -4.78 16.05 13.52
C TYR A 138 -4.02 15.61 14.78
N TYR A 139 -4.25 14.40 15.25
CA TYR A 139 -3.59 13.86 16.44
C TYR A 139 -2.10 13.56 16.17
N THR A 140 -1.80 12.85 15.07
CA THR A 140 -0.44 12.52 14.66
C THR A 140 0.19 13.59 13.76
N ARG A 141 -0.61 14.55 13.26
CA ARG A 141 -0.23 15.57 12.27
C ARG A 141 0.37 14.96 11.00
N SER A 142 -0.16 13.83 10.58
CA SER A 142 0.28 13.07 9.41
C SER A 142 -0.91 12.44 8.71
N TYR A 143 -0.71 11.97 7.48
CA TYR A 143 -1.70 11.14 6.81
C TYR A 143 -1.63 9.73 7.36
N ILE A 144 -2.79 9.11 7.60
CA ILE A 144 -2.94 7.72 8.03
C ILE A 144 -3.98 7.08 7.13
N ASN A 145 -3.70 5.85 6.69
CA ASN A 145 -4.62 5.09 5.86
C ASN A 145 -5.90 4.77 6.63
N GLU A 146 -7.06 4.93 5.98
CA GLU A 146 -8.36 4.68 6.60
C GLU A 146 -8.56 3.21 6.99
N TYR A 147 -7.85 2.28 6.37
CA TYR A 147 -7.81 0.90 6.80
C TYR A 147 -7.44 0.77 8.29
N TYR A 148 -6.40 1.50 8.73
CA TYR A 148 -5.97 1.46 10.14
C TYR A 148 -6.90 2.22 11.09
N ALA A 149 -7.65 3.20 10.59
CA ALA A 149 -8.65 3.87 11.41
C ALA A 149 -9.84 2.97 11.77
N ILE A 150 -10.12 1.97 10.91
CA ILE A 150 -11.21 1.01 11.12
C ILE A 150 -10.71 -0.25 11.81
N ASN A 151 -9.50 -0.70 11.47
CA ASN A 151 -8.86 -1.91 11.98
C ASN A 151 -7.71 -1.52 12.92
N ASN A 152 -8.01 -0.85 14.02
CA ASN A 152 -7.01 -0.33 14.95
C ASN A 152 -6.23 -1.46 15.65
N GLU A 153 -6.77 -2.67 15.72
CA GLU A 153 -6.09 -3.87 16.21
C GLU A 153 -4.91 -4.29 15.32
N MET A 154 -4.85 -3.78 14.08
CA MET A 154 -3.74 -4.01 13.15
C MET A 154 -2.57 -3.03 13.37
N LEU A 155 -2.67 -2.12 14.33
CA LEU A 155 -1.58 -1.26 14.78
C LEU A 155 -0.85 -1.93 15.93
N CYS A 156 0.40 -2.34 15.71
CA CYS A 156 1.23 -2.91 16.77
C CYS A 156 1.90 -1.80 17.59
N GLY A 157 1.18 -1.23 18.55
CA GLY A 157 1.64 -0.16 19.46
C GLY A 157 0.76 1.09 19.38
N ASP A 158 1.14 2.10 20.14
CA ASP A 158 0.44 3.38 20.19
C ASP A 158 0.95 4.32 19.10
N ALA A 159 0.03 4.85 18.29
CA ALA A 159 0.37 5.87 17.31
C ALA A 159 0.64 7.22 18.01
N LYS A 160 1.89 7.58 18.20
CA LYS A 160 2.31 8.90 18.69
C LYS A 160 3.44 9.47 17.87
N LYS A 161 3.42 10.80 17.75
CA LYS A 161 4.49 11.51 17.10
C LYS A 161 5.72 11.52 18.01
N VAL A 162 6.84 10.99 17.52
CA VAL A 162 8.13 11.06 18.19
C VAL A 162 9.10 11.93 17.38
N SER A 163 9.98 12.64 18.06
CA SER A 163 11.06 13.36 17.40
C SER A 163 12.18 12.39 17.07
N GLY A 164 12.31 12.07 15.80
CA GLY A 164 13.36 11.17 15.31
C GLY A 164 14.59 11.91 14.80
N ARG A 165 15.66 11.14 14.48
CA ARG A 165 16.93 11.67 13.97
C ARG A 165 16.79 12.37 12.61
N PHE A 166 15.73 12.09 11.86
CA PHE A 166 15.44 12.63 10.54
C PHE A 166 14.20 13.53 10.50
N GLY A 167 13.73 14.00 11.64
CA GLY A 167 12.54 14.83 11.78
C GLY A 167 11.45 14.18 12.62
N ASN A 168 10.23 14.71 12.51
CA ASN A 168 9.08 14.14 13.22
C ASN A 168 8.52 12.96 12.41
N GLU A 169 8.62 11.78 12.92
CA GLU A 169 8.02 10.54 12.43
C GLU A 169 6.70 10.23 13.16
#